data_5433fe302fb0171e80d9a4a699672d75
#
_entry.id   5433fe302fb0171e80d9a4a699672d75
#
_cell.length_a   1.000
_cell.length_b   1.000
_cell.length_c   1.000
_cell.angle_alpha   90.00
_cell.angle_beta   90.00
_cell.angle_gamma   90.00
#
_symmetry.space_group_name_H-M   'P 1'
#
loop_
_entity.id
_entity.type
_entity.pdbx_description
1 polymer ?
#
loop_
_entity_poly.entity_id
_entity_poly.type
_entity_poly.pdbx_seq_one_letter_code
_entity_poly.pdbx_strand_id
1 'polypeptide(L)'
;MTVTLTFWGTRGSIPVSGPATARTGGSTPCLTLEAAGAPLTILDAGTGIRALGASIGNRPLTGGQLLISHTHWDHIQGLPFFTPLWHQGTSLTIVGPRPEHASLASVLERQMEADVFPVPFAQFAEPPRVREATAEPFDLPGYSVRPFRLNHPGVTFGYRMERPGMGAFAYVTDNELGPGHHFTTSWRDGLGDWLSGAQTIVHDSMYLDSGLPQRRGWGHSTASEAVNLAADAGAVRLVLFHHDPERGDDAVDAMLASARELAARRAPGLEVLSAHDGLVLHL
;
A
#
# COMPACT_ATOMS: atom_id res chain seq x y z
N MET A 1 -9.33 -13.07 17.20
CA MET A 1 -10.01 -11.77 16.89
C MET A 1 -9.71 -11.48 15.43
N THR A 2 -10.76 -11.25 14.63
CA THR A 2 -10.65 -11.03 13.19
C THR A 2 -10.13 -9.61 12.92
N VAL A 3 -9.16 -9.47 12.01
CA VAL A 3 -8.72 -8.18 11.48
C VAL A 3 -9.38 -7.97 10.14
N THR A 4 -9.98 -6.80 9.94
CA THR A 4 -10.59 -6.42 8.67
C THR A 4 -9.60 -5.57 7.88
N LEU A 5 -9.25 -6.02 6.68
CA LEU A 5 -8.48 -5.29 5.68
C LEU A 5 -9.44 -4.70 4.65
N THR A 6 -9.46 -3.38 4.51
CA THR A 6 -10.28 -2.68 3.51
C THR A 6 -9.41 -1.90 2.54
N PHE A 7 -9.71 -2.00 1.24
CA PHE A 7 -9.04 -1.28 0.17
C PHE A 7 -9.87 -0.04 -0.21
N TRP A 8 -9.31 1.14 -0.03
CA TRP A 8 -9.93 2.43 -0.35
C TRP A 8 -9.44 3.01 -1.66
N GLY A 9 -8.28 2.57 -2.12
CA GLY A 9 -7.67 2.95 -3.39
C GLY A 9 -6.63 1.93 -3.82
N THR A 10 -6.62 1.59 -5.11
CA THR A 10 -5.86 0.45 -5.64
C THR A 10 -5.10 0.75 -6.94
N ARG A 11 -5.26 1.98 -7.50
CA ARG A 11 -4.56 2.43 -8.72
C ARG A 11 -3.17 2.95 -8.44
N GLY A 12 -2.25 2.70 -9.35
CA GLY A 12 -0.91 3.28 -9.33
C GLY A 12 -0.83 4.63 -10.02
N SER A 13 0.18 5.39 -9.70
CA SER A 13 0.65 6.62 -10.33
C SER A 13 -0.31 7.81 -10.29
N ILE A 14 -1.56 7.65 -10.73
CA ILE A 14 -2.53 8.74 -10.83
C ILE A 14 -3.96 8.21 -10.68
N PRO A 15 -4.87 8.96 -10.04
CA PRO A 15 -6.27 8.56 -9.99
C PRO A 15 -6.91 8.64 -11.38
N VAL A 16 -7.81 7.70 -11.66
CA VAL A 16 -8.55 7.63 -12.92
C VAL A 16 -10.05 7.62 -12.67
N SER A 17 -10.80 8.04 -13.68
CA SER A 17 -12.26 8.04 -13.63
C SER A 17 -12.85 7.61 -14.96
N GLY A 18 -14.09 7.14 -14.94
CA GLY A 18 -14.81 6.80 -16.15
C GLY A 18 -15.39 5.38 -16.11
N PRO A 19 -16.22 5.04 -17.11
CA PRO A 19 -16.94 3.77 -17.13
C PRO A 19 -16.01 2.54 -17.25
N ALA A 20 -14.83 2.72 -17.85
CA ALA A 20 -13.86 1.63 -18.03
C ALA A 20 -13.17 1.18 -16.75
N THR A 21 -13.29 1.93 -15.67
CA THR A 21 -12.64 1.66 -14.36
C THR A 21 -13.65 1.59 -13.21
N ALA A 22 -14.94 1.52 -13.52
CA ALA A 22 -16.02 1.63 -12.52
C ALA A 22 -16.08 0.43 -11.56
N ARG A 23 -15.63 -0.77 -11.97
CA ARG A 23 -15.62 -1.98 -11.12
C ARG A 23 -14.37 -2.05 -10.24
N THR A 24 -13.21 -1.76 -10.80
CA THR A 24 -11.93 -1.79 -10.05
C THR A 24 -11.78 -0.54 -9.19
N GLY A 25 -12.38 0.55 -9.58
CA GLY A 25 -12.18 1.85 -8.94
C GLY A 25 -11.00 2.61 -9.54
N GLY A 26 -10.85 3.86 -9.13
CA GLY A 26 -9.86 4.76 -9.68
C GLY A 26 -9.05 5.52 -8.64
N SER A 27 -9.20 5.21 -7.36
CA SER A 27 -8.46 5.87 -6.29
C SER A 27 -7.05 5.29 -6.14
N THR A 28 -6.08 6.14 -5.81
CA THR A 28 -4.69 5.75 -5.58
C THR A 28 -4.48 5.20 -4.16
N PRO A 29 -3.34 4.53 -3.85
CA PRO A 29 -3.18 3.60 -2.74
C PRO A 29 -3.65 4.11 -1.39
N CYS A 30 -4.58 3.38 -0.78
CA CYS A 30 -4.97 3.52 0.61
C CYS A 30 -5.65 2.24 1.08
N LEU A 31 -5.15 1.65 2.15
CA LEU A 31 -5.74 0.48 2.80
C LEU A 31 -5.93 0.76 4.29
N THR A 32 -6.82 0.00 4.93
CA THR A 32 -6.94 0.03 6.40
C THR A 32 -6.92 -1.36 6.99
N LEU A 33 -6.31 -1.47 8.17
CA LEU A 33 -6.43 -2.61 9.08
C LEU A 33 -7.23 -2.17 10.31
N GLU A 34 -8.36 -2.83 10.51
CA GLU A 34 -9.24 -2.60 11.66
C GLU A 34 -9.30 -3.85 12.52
N ALA A 35 -9.04 -3.70 13.81
CA ALA A 35 -9.07 -4.79 14.77
C ALA A 35 -9.62 -4.31 16.11
N ALA A 36 -10.39 -5.17 16.77
CA ALA A 36 -10.91 -4.86 18.10
C ALA A 36 -9.79 -4.56 19.10
N GLY A 37 -9.89 -3.45 19.80
CA GLY A 37 -8.92 -3.02 20.82
C GLY A 37 -7.62 -2.42 20.26
N ALA A 38 -7.53 -2.17 18.96
CA ALA A 38 -6.43 -1.43 18.36
C ALA A 38 -6.95 -0.16 17.67
N PRO A 39 -6.14 0.93 17.62
CA PRO A 39 -6.45 2.07 16.77
C PRO A 39 -6.47 1.69 15.30
N LEU A 40 -7.19 2.49 14.49
CA LEU A 40 -7.17 2.35 13.04
C LEU A 40 -5.75 2.46 12.50
N THR A 41 -5.32 1.48 11.73
CA THR A 41 -4.05 1.53 11.00
C THR A 41 -4.33 1.70 9.52
N ILE A 42 -3.71 2.70 8.91
CA ILE A 42 -3.86 3.09 7.51
C ILE A 42 -2.52 2.81 6.81
N LEU A 43 -2.56 2.29 5.60
CA LEU A 43 -1.40 2.06 4.73
C LEU A 43 -1.57 2.94 3.50
N ASP A 44 -0.68 3.90 3.36
CA ASP A 44 -0.65 4.97 2.37
C ASP A 44 -1.85 5.94 2.40
N ALA A 45 -1.61 7.14 1.89
CA ALA A 45 -2.53 8.27 1.88
C ALA A 45 -2.75 8.81 0.45
N GLY A 46 -2.88 7.90 -0.52
CA GLY A 46 -3.34 8.25 -1.86
C GLY A 46 -4.78 8.77 -1.84
N THR A 47 -5.36 9.00 -3.01
CA THR A 47 -6.70 9.59 -3.09
C THR A 47 -7.79 8.75 -2.42
N GLY A 48 -7.57 7.44 -2.25
CA GLY A 48 -8.47 6.54 -1.52
C GLY A 48 -8.74 6.98 -0.08
N ILE A 49 -7.80 7.68 0.57
CA ILE A 49 -7.97 8.15 1.95
C ILE A 49 -9.14 9.14 2.11
N ARG A 50 -9.53 9.83 1.03
CA ARG A 50 -10.72 10.68 1.03
C ARG A 50 -12.00 9.88 1.29
N ALA A 51 -12.15 8.72 0.65
CA ALA A 51 -13.30 7.84 0.86
C ALA A 51 -13.30 7.27 2.29
N LEU A 52 -12.13 6.88 2.81
CA LEU A 52 -11.97 6.51 4.22
C LEU A 52 -12.42 7.63 5.15
N GLY A 53 -11.97 8.87 4.91
CA GLY A 53 -12.38 10.02 5.71
C GLY A 53 -13.90 10.21 5.71
N ALA A 54 -14.55 10.08 4.55
CA ALA A 54 -16.00 10.16 4.43
C ALA A 54 -16.71 9.03 5.22
N SER A 55 -16.17 7.83 5.27
CA SER A 55 -16.72 6.70 6.05
C SER A 55 -16.61 6.91 7.57
N ILE A 56 -15.55 7.58 8.04
CA ILE A 56 -15.39 7.98 9.44
C ILE A 56 -16.41 9.09 9.80
N GLY A 57 -16.73 9.94 8.83
CA GLY A 57 -17.66 11.06 8.99
C GLY A 57 -17.10 12.14 9.92
N ASN A 58 -17.97 12.76 10.71
CA ASN A 58 -17.61 13.88 11.59
C ASN A 58 -17.05 13.44 12.96
N ARG A 59 -16.60 12.21 13.09
CA ARG A 59 -16.02 11.70 14.35
C ARG A 59 -14.51 11.95 14.36
N PRO A 60 -13.92 12.38 15.49
CA PRO A 60 -12.49 12.45 15.61
C PRO A 60 -11.86 11.04 15.50
N LEU A 61 -10.74 10.93 14.82
CA LEU A 61 -9.92 9.73 14.78
C LEU A 61 -8.91 9.78 15.92
N THR A 62 -9.10 8.96 16.97
CA THR A 62 -8.23 8.95 18.13
C THR A 62 -7.16 7.86 18.03
N GLY A 63 -5.90 8.26 18.10
CA GLY A 63 -4.75 7.35 18.12
C GLY A 63 -4.46 6.66 16.78
N GLY A 64 -5.03 7.13 15.68
CA GLY A 64 -4.81 6.56 14.34
C GLY A 64 -3.32 6.45 13.97
N GLN A 65 -2.99 5.43 13.20
CA GLN A 65 -1.64 5.17 12.68
C GLN A 65 -1.69 5.19 11.15
N LEU A 66 -0.83 5.96 10.50
CA LEU A 66 -0.67 5.99 9.05
C LEU A 66 0.76 5.57 8.71
N LEU A 67 0.90 4.41 8.08
CA LEU A 67 2.17 3.93 7.52
C LEU A 67 2.27 4.39 6.06
N ILE A 68 3.27 5.20 5.75
CA ILE A 68 3.60 5.63 4.38
C ILE A 68 4.68 4.69 3.84
N SER A 69 4.42 4.04 2.72
CA SER A 69 5.39 3.17 2.04
C SER A 69 6.55 4.00 1.48
N HIS A 70 6.23 5.09 0.80
CA HIS A 70 7.16 6.09 0.26
C HIS A 70 6.41 7.37 -0.12
N THR A 71 7.13 8.38 -0.60
CA THR A 71 6.57 9.71 -0.81
C THR A 71 6.31 10.05 -2.28
N HIS A 72 6.14 9.07 -3.18
CA HIS A 72 5.60 9.37 -4.49
C HIS A 72 4.16 9.88 -4.36
N TRP A 73 3.76 10.68 -5.31
CA TRP A 73 2.58 11.52 -5.16
C TRP A 73 1.30 10.73 -4.94
N ASP A 74 1.13 9.66 -5.66
CA ASP A 74 -0.03 8.77 -5.55
C ASP A 74 -0.19 8.08 -4.18
N HIS A 75 0.86 8.07 -3.34
CA HIS A 75 0.83 7.53 -1.97
C HIS A 75 0.61 8.60 -0.89
N ILE A 76 0.65 9.89 -1.21
CA ILE A 76 0.51 10.97 -0.23
C ILE A 76 -0.51 12.04 -0.62
N GLN A 77 -0.91 12.15 -1.91
CA GLN A 77 -1.70 13.27 -2.43
C GLN A 77 -3.10 13.41 -1.80
N GLY A 78 -3.63 12.36 -1.22
CA GLY A 78 -4.94 12.37 -0.56
C GLY A 78 -4.92 12.94 0.85
N LEU A 79 -3.75 13.05 1.49
CA LEU A 79 -3.64 13.46 2.89
C LEU A 79 -4.32 14.80 3.20
N PRO A 80 -4.20 15.85 2.37
CA PRO A 80 -4.89 17.13 2.60
C PRO A 80 -6.43 17.02 2.62
N PHE A 81 -6.96 15.96 2.01
CA PHE A 81 -8.40 15.71 1.88
C PHE A 81 -8.91 14.65 2.88
N PHE A 82 -8.09 14.25 3.84
CA PHE A 82 -8.48 13.33 4.91
C PHE A 82 -9.24 14.10 5.98
N THR A 83 -10.57 14.13 5.86
CA THR A 83 -11.46 14.96 6.69
C THR A 83 -11.24 14.85 8.19
N PRO A 84 -10.90 13.69 8.80
CA PRO A 84 -10.63 13.64 10.24
C PRO A 84 -9.54 14.59 10.73
N LEU A 85 -8.54 14.95 9.92
CA LEU A 85 -7.47 15.89 10.30
C LEU A 85 -7.98 17.33 10.52
N TRP A 86 -9.17 17.65 10.02
CA TRP A 86 -9.82 18.94 10.20
C TRP A 86 -10.75 18.99 11.42
N HIS A 87 -10.88 17.89 12.18
CA HIS A 87 -11.73 17.79 13.36
C HIS A 87 -10.91 17.81 14.65
N GLN A 88 -11.33 18.65 15.59
CA GLN A 88 -10.77 18.70 16.94
C GLN A 88 -10.87 17.32 17.63
N GLY A 89 -9.85 16.96 18.38
CA GLY A 89 -9.76 15.66 19.09
C GLY A 89 -9.23 14.51 18.20
N THR A 90 -8.92 14.77 16.93
CA THR A 90 -8.20 13.80 16.09
C THR A 90 -6.74 13.72 16.51
N SER A 91 -6.22 12.52 16.67
CA SER A 91 -4.79 12.28 16.85
C SER A 91 -4.32 11.20 15.87
N LEU A 92 -3.38 11.57 15.00
CA LEU A 92 -2.78 10.69 13.99
C LEU A 92 -1.27 10.70 14.12
N THR A 93 -0.67 9.52 14.07
CA THR A 93 0.79 9.39 13.91
C THR A 93 1.08 8.88 12.50
N ILE A 94 1.89 9.62 11.76
CA ILE A 94 2.38 9.22 10.43
C ILE A 94 3.77 8.63 10.60
N VAL A 95 3.99 7.44 10.08
CA VAL A 95 5.27 6.72 10.12
C VAL A 95 5.65 6.32 8.71
N GLY A 96 6.87 6.60 8.28
CA GLY A 96 7.35 6.20 6.96
C GLY A 96 8.85 6.39 6.82
N PRO A 97 9.45 5.95 5.72
CA PRO A 97 10.88 6.12 5.50
C PRO A 97 11.24 7.59 5.36
N ARG A 98 12.47 7.93 5.75
CA ARG A 98 13.06 9.22 5.40
C ARG A 98 13.36 9.24 3.89
N PRO A 99 12.82 10.17 3.10
CA PRO A 99 13.20 10.37 1.72
C PRO A 99 14.68 10.79 1.57
N GLU A 100 15.29 10.60 0.39
CA GLU A 100 16.72 10.82 0.19
C GLU A 100 17.18 12.26 0.44
N HIS A 101 16.35 13.25 0.09
CA HIS A 101 16.75 14.67 0.04
C HIS A 101 16.02 15.57 1.04
N ALA A 102 15.11 15.00 1.85
CA ALA A 102 14.29 15.77 2.78
C ALA A 102 13.89 14.92 4.00
N SER A 103 13.28 15.54 5.02
CA SER A 103 12.55 14.78 6.02
C SER A 103 11.16 14.38 5.51
N LEU A 104 10.59 13.30 6.07
CA LEU A 104 9.21 12.90 5.76
C LEU A 104 8.24 14.05 6.06
N ALA A 105 8.39 14.71 7.20
CA ALA A 105 7.57 15.87 7.58
C ALA A 105 7.64 16.97 6.51
N SER A 106 8.86 17.35 6.08
CA SER A 106 9.03 18.39 5.07
C SER A 106 8.40 18.04 3.72
N VAL A 107 8.39 16.77 3.31
CA VAL A 107 7.71 16.37 2.07
C VAL A 107 6.19 16.51 2.21
N LEU A 108 5.63 16.07 3.35
CA LEU A 108 4.19 16.19 3.61
C LEU A 108 3.73 17.64 3.74
N GLU A 109 4.57 18.52 4.32
CA GLU A 109 4.30 19.95 4.42
C GLU A 109 4.32 20.63 3.05
N ARG A 110 5.33 20.32 2.20
CA ARG A 110 5.50 20.95 0.88
C ARG A 110 4.34 20.71 -0.07
N GLN A 111 3.64 19.58 0.01
CA GLN A 111 2.44 19.36 -0.81
C GLN A 111 1.27 20.29 -0.43
N MET A 112 1.39 21.02 0.70
CA MET A 112 0.42 21.98 1.20
C MET A 112 1.02 23.41 1.28
N GLU A 113 2.06 23.69 0.53
CA GLU A 113 2.59 25.07 0.39
C GLU A 113 1.61 25.94 -0.41
N ALA A 114 1.62 27.24 -0.12
CA ALA A 114 0.63 28.20 -0.63
C ALA A 114 0.51 28.24 -2.16
N ASP A 115 1.59 27.95 -2.90
CA ASP A 115 1.58 27.93 -4.36
C ASP A 115 0.86 26.72 -4.97
N VAL A 116 0.63 25.65 -4.17
CA VAL A 116 0.02 24.40 -4.64
C VAL A 116 -1.23 23.99 -3.86
N PHE A 117 -1.40 24.50 -2.64
CA PHE A 117 -2.56 24.21 -1.80
C PHE A 117 -2.93 25.43 -0.91
N PRO A 118 -4.23 25.80 -0.79
CA PRO A 118 -4.62 27.08 -0.15
C PRO A 118 -4.51 27.07 1.38
N VAL A 119 -4.36 25.90 2.01
CA VAL A 119 -4.36 25.74 3.46
C VAL A 119 -3.08 25.02 3.91
N PRO A 120 -2.20 25.65 4.70
CA PRO A 120 -0.97 25.03 5.16
C PRO A 120 -1.19 23.83 6.07
N PHE A 121 -0.27 22.86 6.06
CA PHE A 121 -0.28 21.66 6.90
C PHE A 121 -0.46 21.97 8.40
N ALA A 122 0.13 23.07 8.89
CA ALA A 122 0.01 23.50 10.27
C ALA A 122 -1.42 23.96 10.67
N GLN A 123 -2.34 24.12 9.71
CA GLN A 123 -3.74 24.48 9.97
C GLN A 123 -4.67 23.26 10.15
N PHE A 124 -4.17 22.03 10.06
CA PHE A 124 -4.95 20.91 10.58
C PHE A 124 -5.35 21.17 12.02
N ALA A 125 -6.55 20.75 12.41
CA ALA A 125 -7.09 21.02 13.76
C ALA A 125 -6.13 20.50 14.85
N GLU A 126 -5.52 19.33 14.61
CA GLU A 126 -4.38 18.82 15.37
C GLU A 126 -3.38 18.22 14.36
N PRO A 127 -2.28 18.93 14.05
CA PRO A 127 -1.27 18.44 13.10
C PRO A 127 -0.75 17.06 13.47
N PRO A 128 -0.65 16.13 12.52
CA PRO A 128 -0.18 14.77 12.77
C PRO A 128 1.26 14.76 13.33
N ARG A 129 1.53 13.79 14.21
CA ARG A 129 2.91 13.50 14.60
C ARG A 129 3.58 12.74 13.47
N VAL A 130 4.72 13.21 12.99
CA VAL A 130 5.50 12.53 11.94
C VAL A 130 6.73 11.87 12.56
N ARG A 131 6.92 10.58 12.27
CA ARG A 131 8.06 9.76 12.71
C ARG A 131 8.70 9.07 11.51
N GLU A 132 9.99 9.20 11.35
CA GLU A 132 10.75 8.48 10.35
C GLU A 132 11.04 7.04 10.82
N ALA A 133 10.76 6.07 9.98
CA ALA A 133 11.09 4.67 10.18
C ALA A 133 12.42 4.32 9.50
N THR A 134 13.13 3.39 10.12
CA THR A 134 14.27 2.69 9.51
C THR A 134 13.83 1.29 9.05
N ALA A 135 14.76 0.49 8.51
CA ALA A 135 14.51 -0.91 8.21
C ALA A 135 14.40 -1.81 9.47
N GLU A 136 14.64 -1.23 10.66
CA GLU A 136 14.53 -1.97 11.92
C GLU A 136 13.06 -2.22 12.31
N PRO A 137 12.74 -3.39 12.89
CA PRO A 137 11.42 -3.68 13.42
C PRO A 137 10.97 -2.66 14.46
N PHE A 138 9.69 -2.36 14.49
CA PHE A 138 9.07 -1.50 15.50
C PHE A 138 7.64 -1.92 15.80
N ASP A 139 7.12 -1.45 16.93
CA ASP A 139 5.74 -1.70 17.32
C ASP A 139 4.85 -0.49 17.04
N LEU A 140 3.63 -0.78 16.62
CA LEU A 140 2.47 0.11 16.64
C LEU A 140 1.44 -0.42 17.65
N PRO A 141 0.53 0.44 18.14
CA PRO A 141 -0.56 -0.04 18.96
C PRO A 141 -1.35 -1.15 18.26
N GLY A 142 -1.20 -2.38 18.73
CA GLY A 142 -1.89 -3.57 18.20
C GLY A 142 -1.15 -4.38 17.14
N TYR A 143 0.01 -3.96 16.68
CA TYR A 143 0.79 -4.69 15.66
C TYR A 143 2.29 -4.60 15.92
N SER A 144 3.02 -5.68 15.67
CA SER A 144 4.44 -5.63 15.40
C SER A 144 4.66 -5.44 13.90
N VAL A 145 5.60 -4.56 13.53
CA VAL A 145 5.87 -4.15 12.15
C VAL A 145 7.32 -4.42 11.81
N ARG A 146 7.55 -5.11 10.71
CA ARG A 146 8.88 -5.34 10.14
C ARG A 146 8.95 -4.69 8.76
N PRO A 147 9.62 -3.53 8.61
CA PRO A 147 9.85 -2.92 7.31
C PRO A 147 10.83 -3.74 6.48
N PHE A 148 10.71 -3.65 5.16
CA PHE A 148 11.70 -4.17 4.21
C PHE A 148 11.91 -3.16 3.08
N ARG A 149 13.17 -2.91 2.72
CA ARG A 149 13.50 -2.02 1.61
C ARG A 149 13.11 -2.64 0.29
N LEU A 150 12.15 -2.04 -0.41
CA LEU A 150 11.68 -2.48 -1.72
C LEU A 150 12.57 -1.97 -2.86
N ASN A 151 12.50 -2.65 -4.00
CA ASN A 151 13.25 -2.31 -5.22
C ASN A 151 12.43 -1.34 -6.08
N HIS A 152 12.46 -0.08 -5.68
CA HIS A 152 11.75 1.02 -6.31
C HIS A 152 12.57 2.30 -6.21
N PRO A 153 12.44 3.29 -7.14
CA PRO A 153 13.11 4.58 -7.04
C PRO A 153 12.83 5.28 -5.70
N GLY A 154 13.84 5.95 -5.16
CA GLY A 154 13.74 6.59 -3.85
C GLY A 154 13.72 5.60 -2.69
N VAL A 155 13.34 6.03 -1.49
CA VAL A 155 13.27 5.18 -0.28
C VAL A 155 11.87 4.62 -0.12
N THR A 156 11.69 3.35 -0.46
CA THR A 156 10.39 2.65 -0.39
C THR A 156 10.45 1.48 0.57
N PHE A 157 9.48 1.37 1.48
CA PHE A 157 9.33 0.25 2.41
C PHE A 157 8.05 -0.54 2.14
N GLY A 158 8.19 -1.87 2.10
CA GLY A 158 7.10 -2.79 2.40
C GLY A 158 6.95 -2.96 3.91
N TYR A 159 5.77 -3.35 4.35
CA TYR A 159 5.47 -3.56 5.77
C TYR A 159 4.90 -4.95 5.98
N ARG A 160 5.61 -5.78 6.76
CA ARG A 160 5.06 -7.03 7.30
C ARG A 160 4.52 -6.75 8.69
N MET A 161 3.26 -7.09 8.90
CA MET A 161 2.53 -6.80 10.12
C MET A 161 1.98 -8.08 10.73
N GLU A 162 2.13 -8.20 12.04
CA GLU A 162 1.69 -9.36 12.81
C GLU A 162 1.00 -8.91 14.10
N ARG A 163 0.04 -9.70 14.56
CA ARG A 163 -0.57 -9.58 15.89
C ARG A 163 -1.09 -10.94 16.34
N PRO A 164 -1.31 -11.16 17.66
CA PRO A 164 -1.92 -12.40 18.13
C PRO A 164 -3.30 -12.67 17.51
N GLY A 165 -3.45 -13.84 16.88
CA GLY A 165 -4.69 -14.28 16.23
C GLY A 165 -4.93 -13.76 14.82
N MET A 166 -3.96 -13.08 14.23
CA MET A 166 -3.91 -12.73 12.80
C MET A 166 -2.73 -13.46 12.16
N GLY A 167 -2.93 -14.04 10.98
CA GLY A 167 -1.81 -14.48 10.17
C GLY A 167 -0.93 -13.31 9.73
N ALA A 168 0.35 -13.55 9.45
CA ALA A 168 1.23 -12.50 8.98
C ALA A 168 0.71 -11.89 7.67
N PHE A 169 0.60 -10.57 7.65
CA PHE A 169 0.17 -9.76 6.51
C PHE A 169 1.37 -8.97 5.97
N ALA A 170 1.56 -8.97 4.65
CA ALA A 170 2.61 -8.18 4.01
C ALA A 170 2.01 -7.22 2.95
N TYR A 171 2.33 -5.94 3.08
CA TYR A 171 2.05 -4.89 2.11
C TYR A 171 3.32 -4.59 1.32
N VAL A 172 3.31 -4.93 0.03
CA VAL A 172 4.45 -4.83 -0.89
C VAL A 172 3.98 -4.06 -2.13
N THR A 173 3.76 -2.77 -1.96
CA THR A 173 3.47 -1.87 -3.09
C THR A 173 4.77 -1.47 -3.77
N ASP A 174 4.72 -0.97 -5.00
CA ASP A 174 5.84 -0.36 -5.71
C ASP A 174 7.15 -1.14 -5.56
N ASN A 175 7.22 -2.26 -6.23
CA ASN A 175 8.33 -3.18 -6.08
C ASN A 175 8.63 -3.91 -7.39
N GLU A 176 9.84 -3.77 -7.91
CA GLU A 176 10.30 -4.48 -9.09
C GLU A 176 11.02 -5.77 -8.71
N LEU A 177 10.57 -6.91 -9.23
CA LEU A 177 11.15 -8.23 -8.94
C LEU A 177 12.25 -8.64 -9.94
N GLY A 178 12.88 -7.68 -10.57
CA GLY A 178 13.99 -7.86 -11.51
C GLY A 178 15.09 -6.84 -11.31
N PRO A 179 16.15 -6.88 -12.16
CA PRO A 179 17.23 -5.91 -12.12
C PRO A 179 16.69 -4.48 -12.15
N GLY A 180 17.11 -3.66 -11.22
CA GLY A 180 16.66 -2.28 -11.02
C GLY A 180 17.45 -1.62 -9.89
N HIS A 181 16.81 -0.72 -9.13
CA HIS A 181 17.47 0.20 -8.19
C HIS A 181 18.25 -0.46 -7.06
N HIS A 182 17.66 -1.44 -6.39
CA HIS A 182 18.26 -2.12 -5.21
C HIS A 182 18.40 -3.63 -5.43
N PHE A 183 18.07 -4.11 -6.61
CA PHE A 183 18.08 -5.54 -6.89
C PHE A 183 19.49 -6.13 -6.83
N THR A 184 19.67 -7.09 -5.93
CA THR A 184 20.81 -8.01 -5.86
C THR A 184 20.25 -9.39 -5.52
N THR A 185 21.04 -10.44 -5.74
CA THR A 185 20.63 -11.80 -5.30
C THR A 185 20.31 -11.81 -3.81
N SER A 186 21.17 -11.22 -2.98
CA SER A 186 20.94 -11.13 -1.53
C SER A 186 19.69 -10.35 -1.14
N TRP A 187 19.36 -9.28 -1.88
CA TRP A 187 18.10 -8.56 -1.67
C TRP A 187 16.89 -9.46 -2.00
N ARG A 188 16.96 -10.19 -3.12
CA ARG A 188 15.88 -11.10 -3.54
C ARG A 188 15.67 -12.24 -2.54
N ASP A 189 16.76 -12.83 -2.04
CA ASP A 189 16.73 -13.86 -1.01
C ASP A 189 16.14 -13.30 0.30
N GLY A 190 16.60 -12.12 0.71
CA GLY A 190 16.08 -11.42 1.89
C GLY A 190 14.60 -11.06 1.78
N LEU A 191 14.10 -10.69 0.60
CA LEU A 191 12.66 -10.48 0.37
C LEU A 191 11.89 -11.80 0.54
N GLY A 192 12.41 -12.91 0.00
CA GLY A 192 11.81 -14.23 0.16
C GLY A 192 11.73 -14.65 1.62
N ASP A 193 12.83 -14.50 2.38
CA ASP A 193 12.88 -14.80 3.81
C ASP A 193 11.91 -13.91 4.61
N TRP A 194 11.87 -12.62 4.29
CA TRP A 194 10.97 -11.66 4.95
C TRP A 194 9.49 -11.98 4.69
N LEU A 195 9.14 -12.50 3.51
CA LEU A 195 7.77 -12.91 3.16
C LEU A 195 7.44 -14.33 3.63
N SER A 196 8.41 -15.16 3.96
CA SER A 196 8.19 -16.55 4.35
C SER A 196 7.16 -16.67 5.46
N GLY A 197 6.13 -17.51 5.24
CA GLY A 197 5.01 -17.70 6.15
C GLY A 197 4.02 -16.52 6.24
N ALA A 198 4.11 -15.51 5.37
CA ALA A 198 3.07 -14.51 5.23
C ALA A 198 1.80 -15.18 4.70
N GLN A 199 0.69 -15.04 5.42
CA GLN A 199 -0.58 -15.66 5.00
C GLN A 199 -1.25 -14.84 3.89
N THR A 200 -1.20 -13.51 3.97
CA THR A 200 -1.74 -12.61 2.95
C THR A 200 -0.66 -11.63 2.49
N ILE A 201 -0.43 -11.60 1.20
CA ILE A 201 0.48 -10.66 0.54
C ILE A 201 -0.35 -9.76 -0.38
N VAL A 202 -0.27 -8.44 -0.19
CA VAL A 202 -0.72 -7.43 -1.16
C VAL A 202 0.52 -7.00 -1.95
N HIS A 203 0.54 -7.22 -3.26
CA HIS A 203 1.72 -6.98 -4.08
C HIS A 203 1.41 -6.18 -5.34
N ASP A 204 2.34 -5.30 -5.71
CA ASP A 204 2.37 -4.60 -7.00
C ASP A 204 2.18 -5.56 -8.17
N SER A 205 1.33 -5.17 -9.11
CA SER A 205 1.06 -5.92 -10.34
C SER A 205 0.79 -4.97 -11.51
N MET A 206 1.51 -3.86 -11.53
CA MET A 206 1.26 -2.76 -12.44
C MET A 206 1.44 -3.17 -13.91
N TYR A 207 2.40 -4.03 -14.23
CA TYR A 207 2.72 -4.33 -15.61
C TYR A 207 2.21 -5.70 -16.09
N LEU A 208 2.05 -5.83 -17.39
CA LEU A 208 1.89 -7.11 -18.09
C LEU A 208 3.28 -7.60 -18.52
N ASP A 209 3.46 -8.92 -18.60
CA ASP A 209 4.72 -9.55 -18.98
C ASP A 209 5.23 -9.05 -20.33
N SER A 210 4.32 -8.82 -21.29
CA SER A 210 4.66 -8.32 -22.63
C SER A 210 5.21 -6.89 -22.63
N GLY A 211 4.83 -6.07 -21.66
CA GLY A 211 5.26 -4.66 -21.54
C GLY A 211 6.45 -4.45 -20.62
N LEU A 212 6.84 -5.47 -19.87
CA LEU A 212 7.87 -5.36 -18.84
C LEU A 212 9.28 -5.01 -19.39
N PRO A 213 9.75 -5.57 -20.51
CA PRO A 213 11.10 -5.25 -20.99
C PRO A 213 11.36 -3.76 -21.24
N GLN A 214 10.36 -3.00 -21.66
CA GLN A 214 10.44 -1.56 -21.92
C GLN A 214 10.33 -0.72 -20.65
N ARG A 215 9.89 -1.34 -19.53
CA ARG A 215 9.61 -0.66 -18.26
C ARG A 215 10.51 -1.15 -17.10
N ARG A 216 11.53 -1.96 -17.41
CA ARG A 216 12.53 -2.35 -16.41
C ARG A 216 13.25 -1.12 -15.87
N GLY A 217 13.42 -1.06 -14.54
CA GLY A 217 13.95 0.09 -13.83
C GLY A 217 12.92 1.15 -13.46
N TRP A 218 11.61 0.89 -13.71
CA TRP A 218 10.54 1.80 -13.29
C TRP A 218 10.00 1.46 -11.89
N GLY A 219 10.43 0.33 -11.32
CA GLY A 219 10.15 -0.03 -9.93
C GLY A 219 8.85 -0.79 -9.72
N HIS A 220 8.32 -1.50 -10.74
CA HIS A 220 7.08 -2.24 -10.66
C HIS A 220 7.19 -3.66 -11.22
N SER A 221 6.27 -4.53 -10.77
CA SER A 221 6.21 -5.94 -11.16
C SER A 221 5.03 -6.26 -12.07
N THR A 222 5.04 -7.50 -12.57
CA THR A 222 3.90 -8.12 -13.26
C THR A 222 3.11 -9.00 -12.30
N ALA A 223 1.87 -9.32 -12.68
CA ALA A 223 1.05 -10.26 -11.92
C ALA A 223 1.69 -11.66 -11.87
N SER A 224 2.39 -12.09 -12.93
CA SER A 224 3.07 -13.39 -12.95
C SER A 224 4.28 -13.43 -12.01
N GLU A 225 5.05 -12.35 -11.93
CA GLU A 225 6.15 -12.22 -10.96
C GLU A 225 5.61 -12.25 -9.51
N ALA A 226 4.50 -11.53 -9.24
CA ALA A 226 3.84 -11.52 -7.94
C ALA A 226 3.33 -12.91 -7.53
N VAL A 227 2.71 -13.67 -8.46
CA VAL A 227 2.26 -15.06 -8.21
C VAL A 227 3.43 -15.96 -7.87
N ASN A 228 4.53 -15.89 -8.62
CA ASN A 228 5.71 -16.70 -8.34
C ASN A 228 6.31 -16.38 -6.96
N LEU A 229 6.42 -15.08 -6.62
CA LEU A 229 6.90 -14.65 -5.30
C LEU A 229 6.03 -15.17 -4.16
N ALA A 230 4.70 -15.05 -4.30
CA ALA A 230 3.75 -15.50 -3.28
C ALA A 230 3.76 -17.03 -3.12
N ALA A 231 3.91 -17.77 -4.23
CA ALA A 231 4.05 -19.23 -4.21
C ALA A 231 5.35 -19.66 -3.50
N ASP A 232 6.48 -19.01 -3.80
CA ASP A 232 7.77 -19.28 -3.17
C ASP A 232 7.75 -18.95 -1.67
N ALA A 233 7.01 -17.91 -1.25
CA ALA A 233 6.82 -17.55 0.15
C ALA A 233 5.86 -18.48 0.90
N GLY A 234 5.15 -19.38 0.21
CA GLY A 234 4.13 -20.25 0.80
C GLY A 234 2.88 -19.49 1.28
N ALA A 235 2.55 -18.39 0.62
CA ALA A 235 1.38 -17.58 0.98
C ALA A 235 0.06 -18.33 0.74
N VAL A 236 -0.93 -18.04 1.58
CA VAL A 236 -2.31 -18.54 1.40
C VAL A 236 -3.09 -17.66 0.43
N ARG A 237 -2.83 -16.34 0.45
CA ARG A 237 -3.52 -15.35 -0.36
C ARG A 237 -2.56 -14.33 -0.95
N LEU A 238 -2.72 -14.06 -2.24
CA LEU A 238 -2.12 -12.94 -2.96
C LEU A 238 -3.23 -11.99 -3.43
N VAL A 239 -3.05 -10.70 -3.15
CA VAL A 239 -3.91 -9.64 -3.69
C VAL A 239 -3.08 -8.81 -4.66
N LEU A 240 -3.41 -8.86 -5.94
CA LEU A 240 -2.82 -8.05 -6.99
C LEU A 240 -3.26 -6.60 -6.80
N PHE A 241 -2.29 -5.70 -6.71
CA PHE A 241 -2.47 -4.31 -6.29
C PHE A 241 -1.74 -3.35 -7.23
N HIS A 242 -1.95 -2.05 -7.07
CA HIS A 242 -1.27 -0.99 -7.80
C HIS A 242 -1.47 -1.11 -9.31
N HIS A 243 -2.75 -1.13 -9.74
CA HIS A 243 -3.11 -1.32 -11.14
C HIS A 243 -2.70 -0.14 -12.01
N ASP A 244 -2.16 -0.43 -13.18
CA ASP A 244 -1.82 0.56 -14.21
C ASP A 244 -3.04 1.47 -14.49
N PRO A 245 -2.91 2.81 -14.45
CA PRO A 245 -4.02 3.74 -14.72
C PRO A 245 -4.65 3.55 -16.10
N GLU A 246 -3.89 3.08 -17.09
CA GLU A 246 -4.41 2.80 -18.44
C GLU A 246 -5.16 1.46 -18.55
N ARG A 247 -5.18 0.65 -17.48
CA ARG A 247 -5.83 -0.66 -17.49
C ARG A 247 -7.29 -0.57 -17.07
N GLY A 248 -8.21 -0.76 -18.01
CA GLY A 248 -9.64 -0.85 -17.73
C GLY A 248 -10.03 -2.17 -17.02
N ASP A 249 -11.26 -2.23 -16.54
CA ASP A 249 -11.81 -3.33 -15.75
C ASP A 249 -11.67 -4.70 -16.42
N ASP A 250 -11.98 -4.79 -17.72
CA ASP A 250 -11.90 -6.06 -18.47
C ASP A 250 -10.44 -6.55 -18.60
N ALA A 251 -9.49 -5.63 -18.69
CA ALA A 251 -8.07 -5.97 -18.73
C ALA A 251 -7.54 -6.39 -17.35
N VAL A 252 -8.09 -5.83 -16.26
CA VAL A 252 -7.81 -6.30 -14.88
C VAL A 252 -8.36 -7.71 -14.69
N ASP A 253 -9.58 -7.99 -15.15
CA ASP A 253 -10.20 -9.32 -15.07
C ASP A 253 -9.40 -10.36 -15.88
N ALA A 254 -8.93 -10.02 -17.07
CA ALA A 254 -8.09 -10.89 -17.90
C ALA A 254 -6.73 -11.17 -17.23
N MET A 255 -6.10 -10.16 -16.64
CA MET A 255 -4.87 -10.33 -15.87
C MET A 255 -5.10 -11.26 -14.67
N LEU A 256 -6.18 -11.07 -13.91
CA LEU A 256 -6.53 -11.92 -12.79
C LEU A 256 -6.76 -13.38 -13.21
N ALA A 257 -7.45 -13.61 -14.32
CA ALA A 257 -7.68 -14.95 -14.85
C ALA A 257 -6.34 -15.65 -15.18
N SER A 258 -5.44 -14.98 -15.87
CA SER A 258 -4.10 -15.48 -16.19
C SER A 258 -3.27 -15.76 -14.93
N ALA A 259 -3.33 -14.88 -13.93
CA ALA A 259 -2.66 -15.06 -12.65
C ALA A 259 -3.18 -16.28 -11.87
N ARG A 260 -4.49 -16.50 -11.88
CA ARG A 260 -5.13 -17.70 -11.27
C ARG A 260 -4.72 -18.99 -11.96
N GLU A 261 -4.66 -19.00 -13.29
CA GLU A 261 -4.17 -20.16 -14.05
C GLU A 261 -2.70 -20.48 -13.71
N LEU A 262 -1.86 -19.47 -13.58
CA LEU A 262 -0.47 -19.66 -13.16
C LEU A 262 -0.40 -20.20 -11.71
N ALA A 263 -1.16 -19.62 -10.79
CA ALA A 263 -1.23 -20.06 -9.40
C ALA A 263 -1.70 -21.51 -9.27
N ALA A 264 -2.73 -21.91 -10.03
CA ALA A 264 -3.25 -23.28 -10.05
C ALA A 264 -2.17 -24.32 -10.45
N ARG A 265 -1.23 -23.94 -11.33
CA ARG A 265 -0.10 -24.80 -11.73
C ARG A 265 1.06 -24.76 -10.74
N ARG A 266 1.35 -23.57 -10.14
CA ARG A 266 2.57 -23.32 -9.36
C ARG A 266 2.38 -23.61 -7.86
N ALA A 267 1.21 -23.25 -7.33
CA ALA A 267 0.82 -23.39 -5.91
C ALA A 267 -0.71 -23.54 -5.82
N PRO A 268 -1.27 -24.76 -5.98
CA PRO A 268 -2.73 -24.98 -6.10
C PRO A 268 -3.55 -24.47 -4.90
N GLY A 269 -2.92 -24.23 -3.74
CA GLY A 269 -3.57 -23.67 -2.56
C GLY A 269 -3.54 -22.15 -2.45
N LEU A 270 -2.87 -21.44 -3.38
CA LEU A 270 -2.76 -19.99 -3.37
C LEU A 270 -4.03 -19.33 -3.93
N GLU A 271 -4.78 -18.64 -3.07
CA GLU A 271 -5.89 -17.78 -3.50
C GLU A 271 -5.34 -16.51 -4.15
N VAL A 272 -5.75 -16.21 -5.38
CA VAL A 272 -5.36 -14.96 -6.07
C VAL A 272 -6.59 -14.08 -6.28
N LEU A 273 -6.50 -12.86 -5.77
CA LEU A 273 -7.51 -11.80 -5.88
C LEU A 273 -6.92 -10.59 -6.61
N SER A 274 -7.79 -9.80 -7.22
CA SER A 274 -7.45 -8.44 -7.69
C SER A 274 -8.06 -7.44 -6.74
N ALA A 275 -7.27 -6.48 -6.28
CA ALA A 275 -7.76 -5.40 -5.46
C ALA A 275 -8.72 -4.50 -6.25
N HIS A 276 -9.73 -3.98 -5.58
CA HIS A 276 -10.62 -2.93 -6.09
C HIS A 276 -11.06 -2.02 -4.95
N ASP A 277 -11.45 -0.80 -5.29
CA ASP A 277 -11.97 0.14 -4.29
C ASP A 277 -13.19 -0.48 -3.59
N GLY A 278 -13.17 -0.53 -2.26
CA GLY A 278 -14.21 -1.14 -1.43
C GLY A 278 -14.06 -2.66 -1.17
N LEU A 279 -13.00 -3.31 -1.66
CA LEU A 279 -12.74 -4.71 -1.29
C LEU A 279 -12.49 -4.83 0.21
N VAL A 280 -13.16 -5.80 0.84
CA VAL A 280 -12.99 -6.12 2.28
C VAL A 280 -12.57 -7.58 2.43
N LEU A 281 -11.50 -7.80 3.17
CA LEU A 281 -10.98 -9.13 3.49
C LEU A 281 -10.87 -9.30 5.01
N HIS A 282 -10.91 -10.55 5.45
CA HIS A 282 -10.64 -10.92 6.84
C HIS A 282 -9.32 -11.69 6.92
N LEU A 283 -8.45 -11.23 7.84
CA LEU A 283 -7.13 -11.78 8.10
C LEU A 283 -7.13 -12.62 9.39
#